data_4b4bbdbf67483a0e611c278d4ce5478e
#
_entry.id   4b4bbdbf67483a0e611c278d4ce5478e
#
_cell.length_a   1.000
_cell.length_b   1.000
_cell.length_c   1.000
_cell.angle_alpha   90.00
_cell.angle_beta   90.00
_cell.angle_gamma   90.00
#
_symmetry.space_group_name_H-M   'P 1'
#
loop_
_entity.id
_entity.type
_entity.pdbx_description
1 polymer ?
#
loop_
_entity_poly.entity_id
_entity_poly.type
_entity_poly.pdbx_seq_one_letter_code
_entity_poly.pdbx_strand_id
1 'polypeptide(L)'
;ESHCGGAMSTYSRPQVPAGSCGAISLRLAGRDLLKPISKMDQAFYFLQPVDVVALRIPDYPTIVREPMDLGTIEKKLDASSYATTEEFVADVKLVWYNARLYNPVGSVVHEAARALEKAFDDRLEALVGSCDRP
;
A
#
# COMPACT_ATOMS: atom_id res chain seq x y z
N GLU A 1 -15.80 -0.83 18.53
CA GLU A 1 -15.73 -0.84 17.81
C GLU A 1 -15.63 -0.35 17.46
N SER A 2 -15.55 -0.49 17.92
CA SER A 2 -15.47 -0.31 17.19
C SER A 2 -15.38 -0.16 16.75
N HIS A 3 -15.38 -0.30 17.01
CA HIS A 3 -15.40 -0.48 16.26
C HIS A 3 -15.26 -0.62 15.87
N CYS A 4 -15.09 -0.53 16.42
CA CYS A 4 -15.02 -0.96 15.88
C CYS A 4 -15.09 -1.43 15.53
N GLY A 5 -15.05 -1.13 15.94
CA GLY A 5 -15.01 -2.49 15.80
C GLY A 5 -15.51 -3.13 14.55
N GLY A 6 -16.74 -3.30 14.38
CA GLY A 6 -17.30 -4.04 13.26
C GLY A 6 -16.86 -3.58 11.88
N ALA A 7 -16.48 -2.31 11.77
CA ALA A 7 -16.07 -1.78 10.49
C ALA A 7 -14.89 -2.54 9.89
N MET A 8 -14.03 -3.06 10.73
CA MET A 8 -12.84 -3.75 10.26
C MET A 8 -13.16 -5.08 9.62
N SER A 9 -14.21 -5.75 10.08
CA SER A 9 -14.60 -7.04 9.53
C SER A 9 -15.23 -6.90 8.14
N THR A 10 -15.61 -5.71 7.75
CA THR A 10 -16.23 -5.46 6.45
C THR A 10 -15.28 -4.78 5.46
N TYR A 11 -14.04 -4.54 5.86
CA TYR A 11 -13.09 -3.91 4.94
C TYR A 11 -12.88 -4.75 3.69
N SER A 12 -12.90 -4.09 2.55
CA SER A 12 -12.54 -4.68 1.26
C SER A 12 -11.33 -3.94 0.72
N ARG A 13 -10.47 -4.66 0.00
CA ARG A 13 -9.32 -4.01 -0.62
C ARG A 13 -9.80 -2.93 -1.58
N PRO A 14 -9.03 -1.83 -1.70
CA PRO A 14 -9.41 -0.75 -2.62
C PRO A 14 -9.62 -1.29 -4.04
N GLN A 15 -10.68 -0.80 -4.67
CA GLN A 15 -10.98 -1.17 -6.04
C GLN A 15 -10.22 -0.27 -6.99
N VAL A 16 -9.68 -0.87 -8.03
CA VAL A 16 -9.01 -0.13 -9.10
C VAL A 16 -9.82 -0.39 -10.35
N PRO A 17 -10.23 0.68 -11.07
CA PRO A 17 -11.06 0.49 -12.26
C PRO A 17 -10.38 -0.46 -13.26
N ALA A 18 -11.17 -1.36 -13.81
CA ALA A 18 -10.68 -2.30 -14.79
C ALA A 18 -10.07 -1.54 -15.96
N GLY A 19 -8.87 -1.94 -16.36
CA GLY A 19 -8.19 -1.29 -17.47
C GLY A 19 -7.39 -0.06 -17.12
N SER A 20 -7.59 0.52 -15.92
CA SER A 20 -6.83 1.72 -15.51
C SER A 20 -5.34 1.46 -15.45
N CYS A 21 -4.96 0.28 -14.98
CA CYS A 21 -3.56 -0.11 -14.85
C CYS A 21 -3.17 -1.16 -15.88
N GLY A 22 -4.07 -1.53 -16.78
CA GLY A 22 -3.85 -2.62 -17.71
C GLY A 22 -2.73 -2.38 -18.70
N ALA A 23 -2.45 -1.11 -19.01
CA ALA A 23 -1.39 -0.75 -19.93
C ALA A 23 -0.02 -0.73 -19.24
N ILE A 24 0.02 -0.81 -17.92
CA ILE A 24 1.26 -0.79 -17.14
C ILE A 24 1.61 -2.22 -16.75
N SER A 25 2.78 -2.69 -17.19
CA SER A 25 3.23 -4.01 -16.81
C SER A 25 3.64 -4.04 -15.34
N LEU A 26 3.61 -5.21 -14.74
CA LEU A 26 4.09 -5.37 -13.36
C LEU A 26 5.56 -4.98 -13.23
N ARG A 27 6.36 -5.26 -14.25
CA ARG A 27 7.77 -4.86 -14.26
C ARG A 27 7.93 -3.35 -14.19
N LEU A 28 7.15 -2.63 -15.02
CA LEU A 28 7.18 -1.17 -15.03
C LEU A 28 6.67 -0.61 -13.70
N ALA A 29 5.62 -1.21 -13.16
CA ALA A 29 5.06 -0.77 -11.88
C ALA A 29 6.10 -0.89 -10.77
N GLY A 30 6.83 -1.99 -10.73
CA GLY A 30 7.89 -2.16 -9.73
C GLY A 30 8.99 -1.13 -9.88
N ARG A 31 9.42 -0.87 -11.10
CA ARG A 31 10.52 0.06 -11.37
C ARG A 31 10.12 1.52 -11.16
N ASP A 32 8.94 1.91 -11.64
CA ASP A 32 8.55 3.32 -11.67
C ASP A 32 7.60 3.74 -10.57
N LEU A 33 6.98 2.78 -9.88
CA LEU A 33 6.09 3.08 -8.75
C LEU A 33 6.70 2.65 -7.43
N LEU A 34 7.00 1.36 -7.29
CA LEU A 34 7.44 0.84 -5.99
C LEU A 34 8.81 1.35 -5.58
N LYS A 35 9.79 1.29 -6.48
CA LYS A 35 11.16 1.70 -6.12
C LYS A 35 11.26 3.16 -5.72
N PRO A 36 10.73 4.11 -6.52
CA PRO A 36 10.80 5.52 -6.11
C PRO A 36 10.13 5.80 -4.78
N ILE A 37 8.99 5.18 -4.54
CA ILE A 37 8.26 5.36 -3.28
C ILE A 37 9.07 4.78 -2.11
N SER A 38 9.67 3.61 -2.31
CA SER A 38 10.46 2.94 -1.26
C SER A 38 11.72 3.72 -0.88
N LYS A 39 12.17 4.64 -1.74
CA LYS A 39 13.35 5.46 -1.46
C LYS A 39 13.02 6.75 -0.74
N MET A 40 11.76 7.08 -0.57
CA MET A 40 11.36 8.26 0.17
C MET A 40 11.61 8.05 1.67
N ASP A 41 11.98 9.13 2.37
CA ASP A 41 12.27 9.03 3.80
C ASP A 41 11.08 8.46 4.58
N GLN A 42 9.88 8.85 4.21
CA GLN A 42 8.66 8.40 4.89
C GLN A 42 8.44 6.90 4.76
N ALA A 43 9.06 6.24 3.77
CA ALA A 43 8.88 4.82 3.55
C ALA A 43 9.54 3.96 4.63
N PHE A 44 10.41 4.56 5.45
CA PHE A 44 11.11 3.85 6.51
C PHE A 44 10.18 2.95 7.34
N TYR A 45 8.99 3.45 7.64
CA TYR A 45 8.04 2.74 8.50
C TYR A 45 7.37 1.56 7.81
N PHE A 46 7.52 1.44 6.50
CA PHE A 46 6.74 0.48 5.71
C PHE A 46 7.60 -0.50 4.91
N LEU A 47 8.91 -0.50 5.12
CA LEU A 47 9.83 -1.35 4.35
C LEU A 47 9.85 -2.79 4.82
N GLN A 48 9.39 -3.04 6.03
CA GLN A 48 9.40 -4.37 6.64
C GLN A 48 8.08 -4.62 7.33
N PRO A 49 7.71 -5.90 7.55
CA PRO A 49 6.50 -6.21 8.30
C PRO A 49 6.55 -5.57 9.69
N VAL A 50 5.38 -5.14 10.16
CA VAL A 50 5.26 -4.57 11.50
C VAL A 50 5.57 -5.67 12.53
N ASP A 51 6.54 -5.38 13.40
CA ASP A 51 6.92 -6.29 14.48
C ASP A 51 6.15 -5.91 15.74
N VAL A 52 5.04 -6.62 15.96
CA VAL A 52 4.12 -6.28 17.06
C VAL A 52 4.75 -6.48 18.42
N VAL A 53 5.74 -7.38 18.53
CA VAL A 53 6.43 -7.64 19.79
C VAL A 53 7.43 -6.53 20.10
N ALA A 54 8.27 -6.19 19.11
CA ALA A 54 9.28 -5.15 19.29
C ALA A 54 8.66 -3.79 19.55
N LEU A 55 7.54 -3.49 18.89
CA LEU A 55 6.86 -2.21 19.01
C LEU A 55 5.87 -2.18 20.18
N ARG A 56 5.64 -3.33 20.83
CA ARG A 56 4.73 -3.44 21.98
C ARG A 56 3.32 -3.01 21.64
N ILE A 57 2.82 -3.51 20.49
CA ILE A 57 1.47 -3.20 20.02
C ILE A 57 0.68 -4.48 19.81
N PRO A 58 0.37 -5.22 20.92
CA PRO A 58 -0.31 -6.52 20.78
C PRO A 58 -1.71 -6.43 20.18
N ASP A 59 -2.32 -5.25 20.16
CA ASP A 59 -3.64 -5.04 19.57
C ASP A 59 -3.59 -4.87 18.05
N TYR A 60 -2.38 -4.72 17.48
CA TYR A 60 -2.24 -4.47 16.05
C TYR A 60 -2.94 -5.54 15.19
N PRO A 61 -2.73 -6.85 15.43
CA PRO A 61 -3.38 -7.87 14.59
C PRO A 61 -4.90 -7.89 14.72
N THR A 62 -5.43 -7.35 15.81
CA THR A 62 -6.87 -7.26 16.01
C THR A 62 -7.48 -6.17 15.14
N ILE A 63 -6.73 -5.11 14.93
CA ILE A 63 -7.17 -3.94 14.17
C ILE A 63 -6.81 -4.06 12.70
N VAL A 64 -5.57 -4.49 12.42
CA VAL A 64 -5.08 -4.68 11.05
C VAL A 64 -5.14 -6.17 10.72
N ARG A 65 -6.19 -6.55 9.99
CA ARG A 65 -6.46 -7.96 9.68
C ARG A 65 -5.60 -8.52 8.57
N GLU A 66 -5.20 -7.67 7.63
CA GLU A 66 -4.35 -8.08 6.52
C GLU A 66 -3.11 -7.20 6.48
N PRO A 67 -2.09 -7.53 7.28
CA PRO A 67 -0.86 -6.75 7.26
C PRO A 67 -0.19 -6.78 5.88
N MET A 68 0.41 -5.67 5.50
CA MET A 68 1.16 -5.58 4.25
C MET A 68 2.25 -4.53 4.41
N ASP A 69 3.35 -4.72 3.71
CA ASP A 69 4.46 -3.78 3.71
C ASP A 69 5.14 -3.77 2.36
N LEU A 70 5.94 -2.75 2.11
CA LEU A 70 6.58 -2.59 0.80
C LEU A 70 7.60 -3.69 0.52
N GLY A 71 8.28 -4.18 1.56
CA GLY A 71 9.23 -5.28 1.38
C GLY A 71 8.55 -6.56 0.93
N THR A 72 7.39 -6.86 1.50
CA THR A 72 6.61 -8.03 1.11
C THR A 72 6.13 -7.89 -0.34
N ILE A 73 5.70 -6.70 -0.73
CA ILE A 73 5.25 -6.44 -2.09
C ILE A 73 6.40 -6.66 -3.07
N GLU A 74 7.59 -6.18 -2.73
CA GLU A 74 8.77 -6.37 -3.58
C GLU A 74 9.06 -7.87 -3.77
N LYS A 75 8.98 -8.64 -2.69
CA LYS A 75 9.19 -10.08 -2.77
C LYS A 75 8.14 -10.77 -3.64
N LYS A 76 6.90 -10.31 -3.57
CA LYS A 76 5.83 -10.85 -4.40
C LYS A 76 6.06 -10.54 -5.87
N LEU A 77 6.55 -9.33 -6.17
CA LEU A 77 6.91 -8.99 -7.55
C LEU A 77 8.05 -9.88 -8.06
N ASP A 78 9.09 -10.06 -7.25
CA ASP A 78 10.23 -10.88 -7.62
C ASP A 78 9.84 -12.34 -7.84
N ALA A 79 8.88 -12.83 -7.06
CA ALA A 79 8.40 -14.20 -7.16
C ALA A 79 7.30 -14.38 -8.22
N SER A 80 6.96 -13.32 -8.95
CA SER A 80 5.88 -13.33 -9.94
C SER A 80 4.54 -13.78 -9.34
N SER A 81 4.28 -13.35 -8.11
CA SER A 81 3.07 -13.76 -7.38
C SER A 81 1.83 -12.96 -7.76
N TYR A 82 1.99 -11.83 -8.45
CA TYR A 82 0.84 -11.05 -8.90
C TYR A 82 0.44 -11.48 -10.30
N ALA A 83 -0.85 -11.72 -10.49
CA ALA A 83 -1.38 -12.02 -11.81
C ALA A 83 -1.61 -10.74 -12.62
N THR A 84 -1.96 -9.65 -11.96
CA THR A 84 -2.29 -8.39 -12.63
C THR A 84 -1.64 -7.22 -11.89
N THR A 85 -1.50 -6.11 -12.62
CA THR A 85 -1.01 -4.86 -12.02
C THR A 85 -1.99 -4.32 -10.99
N GLU A 86 -3.29 -4.55 -11.20
CA GLU A 86 -4.30 -4.13 -10.24
C GLU A 86 -4.11 -4.80 -8.88
N GLU A 87 -3.70 -6.06 -8.86
CA GLU A 87 -3.42 -6.75 -7.60
C GLU A 87 -2.26 -6.09 -6.86
N PHE A 88 -1.22 -5.70 -7.60
CA PHE A 88 -0.09 -4.97 -7.04
C PHE A 88 -0.54 -3.65 -6.43
N VAL A 89 -1.31 -2.86 -7.19
CA VAL A 89 -1.80 -1.56 -6.72
C VAL A 89 -2.65 -1.74 -5.46
N ALA A 90 -3.49 -2.77 -5.42
CA ALA A 90 -4.34 -3.02 -4.26
C ALA A 90 -3.51 -3.30 -3.01
N ASP A 91 -2.41 -4.06 -3.14
CA ASP A 91 -1.52 -4.33 -2.01
C ASP A 91 -0.83 -3.05 -1.52
N VAL A 92 -0.38 -2.19 -2.43
CA VAL A 92 0.23 -0.92 -2.04
C VAL A 92 -0.79 -0.04 -1.29
N LYS A 93 -2.01 0.05 -1.82
CA LYS A 93 -3.07 0.81 -1.15
C LYS A 93 -3.38 0.25 0.23
N LEU A 94 -3.29 -1.05 0.39
CA LEU A 94 -3.52 -1.70 1.68
C LEU A 94 -2.49 -1.24 2.72
N VAL A 95 -1.23 -1.05 2.32
CA VAL A 95 -0.20 -0.55 3.23
C VAL A 95 -0.64 0.80 3.82
N TRP A 96 -1.08 1.72 2.95
CA TRP A 96 -1.49 3.05 3.40
C TRP A 96 -2.75 2.99 4.25
N TYR A 97 -3.71 2.18 3.84
CA TYR A 97 -4.96 2.01 4.59
C TYR A 97 -4.68 1.50 6.01
N ASN A 98 -3.86 0.45 6.13
CA ASN A 98 -3.54 -0.14 7.43
C ASN A 98 -2.88 0.88 8.36
N ALA A 99 -1.97 1.67 7.82
CA ALA A 99 -1.26 2.67 8.62
C ALA A 99 -2.22 3.74 9.14
N ARG A 100 -3.15 4.20 8.29
CA ARG A 100 -4.12 5.20 8.71
C ARG A 100 -5.16 4.63 9.67
N LEU A 101 -5.45 3.33 9.54
CA LEU A 101 -6.40 2.67 10.42
C LEU A 101 -5.85 2.55 11.84
N TYR A 102 -4.61 2.11 11.96
CA TYR A 102 -4.03 1.85 13.27
C TYR A 102 -3.50 3.12 13.95
N ASN A 103 -2.91 4.02 13.19
CA ASN A 103 -2.24 5.20 13.75
C ASN A 103 -3.16 6.42 13.68
N PRO A 104 -3.28 7.18 14.76
CA PRO A 104 -4.19 8.32 14.78
C PRO A 104 -3.74 9.44 13.85
N VAL A 105 -4.72 10.23 13.39
CA VAL A 105 -4.45 11.41 12.57
C VAL A 105 -3.46 12.31 13.29
N GLY A 106 -2.48 12.80 12.56
CA GLY A 106 -1.45 13.67 13.12
C GLY A 106 -0.23 12.93 13.64
N SER A 107 -0.31 11.60 13.80
CA SER A 107 0.87 10.84 14.20
C SER A 107 1.86 10.76 13.04
N VAL A 108 3.13 10.54 13.37
CA VAL A 108 4.20 10.49 12.37
C VAL A 108 3.91 9.44 11.30
N VAL A 109 3.50 8.25 11.72
CA VAL A 109 3.26 7.15 10.78
C VAL A 109 2.03 7.41 9.92
N HIS A 110 0.96 7.93 10.52
CA HIS A 110 -0.25 8.27 9.78
C HIS A 110 0.05 9.30 8.67
N GLU A 111 0.78 10.35 9.02
CA GLU A 111 1.11 11.40 8.05
C GLU A 111 2.11 10.91 7.02
N ALA A 112 3.03 10.02 7.40
CA ALA A 112 3.93 9.40 6.44
C ALA A 112 3.16 8.59 5.41
N ALA A 113 2.16 7.81 5.85
CA ALA A 113 1.33 7.04 4.94
C ALA A 113 0.57 7.94 3.97
N ARG A 114 0.05 9.06 4.44
CA ARG A 114 -0.66 10.01 3.58
C ARG A 114 0.27 10.59 2.52
N ALA A 115 1.47 10.96 2.92
CA ALA A 115 2.44 11.53 1.98
C ALA A 115 2.83 10.51 0.90
N LEU A 116 3.07 9.26 1.30
CA LEU A 116 3.43 8.21 0.36
C LEU A 116 2.27 7.85 -0.55
N GLU A 117 1.06 7.82 -0.01
CA GLU A 117 -0.13 7.54 -0.81
C GLU A 117 -0.30 8.58 -1.90
N LYS A 118 -0.14 9.86 -1.55
CA LYS A 118 -0.24 10.93 -2.53
C LYS A 118 0.82 10.79 -3.62
N ALA A 119 2.06 10.53 -3.22
CA ALA A 119 3.14 10.37 -4.17
C ALA A 119 2.90 9.17 -5.09
N PHE A 120 2.42 8.07 -4.53
CA PHE A 120 2.12 6.87 -5.32
C PHE A 120 0.99 7.14 -6.31
N ASP A 121 -0.09 7.76 -5.84
CA ASP A 121 -1.25 8.05 -6.69
C ASP A 121 -0.87 9.00 -7.82
N ASP A 122 -0.05 10.02 -7.54
CA ASP A 122 0.40 10.96 -8.56
C ASP A 122 1.23 10.25 -9.63
N ARG A 123 2.12 9.35 -9.21
CA ARG A 123 2.95 8.60 -10.16
C ARG A 123 2.13 7.62 -10.98
N LEU A 124 1.18 6.95 -10.33
CA LEU A 124 0.30 6.00 -11.02
C LEU A 124 -0.53 6.73 -12.08
N GLU A 125 -1.10 7.86 -11.72
CA GLU A 125 -1.90 8.66 -12.64
C GLU A 125 -1.07 9.12 -13.82
N ALA A 126 0.17 9.54 -13.57
CA ALA A 126 1.06 9.98 -14.65
C ALA A 126 1.38 8.83 -15.61
N LEU A 127 1.61 7.63 -15.08
CA LEU A 127 1.89 6.48 -15.94
C LEU A 127 0.68 6.03 -16.73
N VAL A 128 -0.50 5.98 -16.09
CA VAL A 128 -1.74 5.61 -16.76
C VAL A 128 -2.08 6.63 -17.83
N GLY A 129 -1.98 7.92 -17.49
CA GLY A 129 -2.26 8.98 -18.44
C GLY A 129 -1.33 8.96 -19.65
N SER A 130 -0.07 8.63 -19.40
CA SER A 130 0.92 8.53 -20.47
C SER A 130 0.60 7.35 -21.42
N CYS A 131 0.14 6.23 -20.85
CA CYS A 131 -0.21 5.06 -21.65
C CYS A 131 -1.50 5.24 -22.42
N ASP A 132 -2.43 6.04 -21.90
CA ASP A 132 -3.74 6.24 -22.50
C ASP A 132 -3.75 7.30 -23.61
N ARG A 133 -2.68 8.04 -23.74
CA ARG A 133 -2.63 9.09 -24.76
C ARG A 133 -2.40 8.51 -26.14
N PRO A 134 -3.13 9.03 -27.15
CA PRO A 134 -2.93 8.59 -28.51
C PRO A 134 -1.54 8.94 -29.03
#